data_20e30436b706303438edbf5e5e70b24c
#
_entry.id   20e30436b706303438edbf5e5e70b24c
#
_cell.length_a   1.000
_cell.length_b   1.000
_cell.length_c   1.000
_cell.angle_alpha   90.00
_cell.angle_beta   90.00
_cell.angle_gamma   90.00
#
_symmetry.space_group_name_H-M   'P 1'
#
loop_
_entity.id
_entity.type
_entity.pdbx_description
1 polymer ?
#
loop_
_entity_poly.entity_id
_entity_poly.type
_entity_poly.pdbx_seq_one_letter_code
_entity_poly.pdbx_strand_id
1 'polypeptide(L)'
;MIFYFSGTGNTKWAASKLASATHEDLISIAPYMRADDSSHTLAEPFILKENERLGFVFPVHGWRVPKLVREFIGKMKVQRAESDAAENSASAGSKALSDAAESKALSDAAESKALSDAAESKALSDAAESKALSASAGSRPFVYCVCTAGDSIGLTIENLNEVISQNPSLQALGITEVKSSYSLIMPESYVGLPFMDVDPKEKEIWKKSKSAQKLAVICEEIFDRKEGVSRLVKGPIPWFFTKVVGGFFENVLITDKRFHVEKDKCVKCGICANVCPVGDIKGGHGEYPEWLHHKDCLTCFTCYHHCPHHAIKFGNQTQKKGQYYFK
;
A
#
# COMPACT_ATOMS: atom_id res chain seq x y z
N MET A 1 -1.51 8.19 -3.54
CA MET A 1 -0.23 7.40 -3.63
C MET A 1 -0.45 5.93 -3.29
N ILE A 2 0.32 5.02 -3.88
CA ILE A 2 0.21 3.58 -3.69
C ILE A 2 1.55 3.03 -3.23
N PHE A 3 1.61 2.52 -2.00
CA PHE A 3 2.77 1.80 -1.48
C PHE A 3 2.65 0.32 -1.83
N TYR A 4 3.68 -0.25 -2.46
CA TYR A 4 3.64 -1.66 -2.80
C TYR A 4 4.92 -2.41 -2.44
N PHE A 5 4.74 -3.69 -2.12
CA PHE A 5 5.81 -4.67 -2.03
C PHE A 5 5.54 -5.84 -2.97
N SER A 6 6.56 -6.31 -3.68
CA SER A 6 6.44 -7.47 -4.57
C SER A 6 7.73 -8.28 -4.62
N GLY A 7 7.63 -9.59 -4.41
CA GLY A 7 8.75 -10.53 -4.62
C GLY A 7 8.82 -11.01 -6.07
N THR A 8 7.78 -11.71 -6.53
CA THR A 8 7.77 -12.40 -7.82
C THR A 8 6.97 -11.67 -8.92
N GLY A 9 6.63 -10.40 -8.73
CA GLY A 9 6.01 -9.56 -9.73
C GLY A 9 4.47 -9.54 -9.73
N ASN A 10 3.78 -10.51 -9.16
CA ASN A 10 2.32 -10.55 -9.08
C ASN A 10 1.73 -9.25 -8.52
N THR A 11 2.22 -8.83 -7.38
CA THR A 11 1.76 -7.62 -6.70
C THR A 11 2.15 -6.35 -7.46
N LYS A 12 3.36 -6.30 -8.03
CA LYS A 12 3.80 -5.16 -8.85
C LYS A 12 2.87 -4.95 -10.05
N TRP A 13 2.48 -6.03 -10.71
CA TRP A 13 1.51 -5.97 -11.82
C TRP A 13 0.17 -5.36 -11.36
N ALA A 14 -0.40 -5.84 -10.24
CA ALA A 14 -1.64 -5.32 -9.71
C ALA A 14 -1.53 -3.83 -9.32
N ALA A 15 -0.46 -3.48 -8.60
CA ALA A 15 -0.19 -2.11 -8.16
C ALA A 15 0.01 -1.14 -9.35
N SER A 16 0.72 -1.57 -10.42
CA SER A 16 0.89 -0.77 -11.63
C SER A 16 -0.42 -0.52 -12.37
N LYS A 17 -1.31 -1.52 -12.44
CA LYS A 17 -2.64 -1.35 -13.03
C LYS A 17 -3.52 -0.39 -12.22
N LEU A 18 -3.47 -0.50 -10.89
CA LEU A 18 -4.15 0.43 -9.99
C LEU A 18 -3.63 1.86 -10.17
N ALA A 19 -2.31 2.06 -10.13
CA ALA A 19 -1.70 3.37 -10.33
C ALA A 19 -2.12 4.03 -11.65
N SER A 20 -2.13 3.24 -12.74
CA SER A 20 -2.60 3.73 -14.04
C SER A 20 -4.09 4.09 -14.04
N ALA A 21 -4.93 3.32 -13.37
CA ALA A 21 -6.38 3.54 -13.33
C ALA A 21 -6.78 4.70 -12.41
N THR A 22 -6.03 4.94 -11.34
CA THR A 22 -6.35 5.97 -10.34
C THR A 22 -5.51 7.24 -10.49
N HIS A 23 -4.51 7.24 -11.38
CA HIS A 23 -3.53 8.32 -11.57
C HIS A 23 -2.73 8.65 -10.29
N GLU A 24 -2.49 7.64 -9.46
CA GLU A 24 -1.75 7.76 -8.20
C GLU A 24 -0.27 7.41 -8.41
N ASP A 25 0.60 8.06 -7.63
CA ASP A 25 2.03 7.73 -7.61
C ASP A 25 2.25 6.32 -7.05
N LEU A 26 3.14 5.56 -7.69
CA LEU A 26 3.47 4.18 -7.33
C LEU A 26 4.83 4.12 -6.63
N ILE A 27 4.84 3.78 -5.35
CA ILE A 27 6.02 3.80 -4.49
C ILE A 27 6.38 2.39 -4.03
N SER A 28 7.58 1.91 -4.39
CA SER A 28 8.09 0.63 -3.90
C SER A 28 8.57 0.75 -2.46
N ILE A 29 8.10 -0.15 -1.57
CA ILE A 29 8.51 -0.18 -0.17
C ILE A 29 9.95 -0.71 -0.01
N ALA A 30 10.38 -1.64 -0.87
CA ALA A 30 11.64 -2.36 -0.69
C ALA A 30 12.87 -1.45 -0.56
N PRO A 31 13.08 -0.39 -1.35
CA PRO A 31 14.24 0.50 -1.22
C PRO A 31 14.36 1.14 0.17
N TYR A 32 13.23 1.52 0.78
CA TYR A 32 13.20 2.14 2.11
C TYR A 32 13.54 1.18 3.25
N MET A 33 13.54 -0.11 2.99
CA MET A 33 13.73 -1.18 3.98
C MET A 33 15.03 -1.96 3.77
N ARG A 34 15.84 -1.58 2.80
CA ARG A 34 17.16 -2.18 2.55
C ARG A 34 18.21 -1.53 3.43
N ALA A 35 18.97 -2.34 4.16
CA ALA A 35 20.05 -1.85 5.00
C ALA A 35 21.24 -1.30 4.19
N ASP A 36 21.40 -1.75 2.94
CA ASP A 36 22.47 -1.36 2.03
C ASP A 36 22.14 -0.17 1.13
N ASP A 37 20.91 0.39 1.23
CA ASP A 37 20.43 1.52 0.44
C ASP A 37 20.20 2.75 1.33
N SER A 38 21.15 3.68 1.34
CA SER A 38 21.04 4.94 2.07
C SER A 38 20.34 6.07 1.27
N SER A 39 19.98 5.82 0.01
CA SER A 39 19.32 6.81 -0.85
C SER A 39 17.83 6.98 -0.54
N HIS A 40 17.23 5.98 0.14
CA HIS A 40 15.83 6.01 0.55
C HIS A 40 15.73 6.01 2.09
N THR A 41 15.10 7.03 2.64
CA THR A 41 14.92 7.19 4.08
C THR A 41 13.46 7.38 4.46
N LEU A 42 13.08 6.88 5.64
CA LEU A 42 11.77 7.15 6.27
C LEU A 42 11.84 8.37 7.22
N ALA A 43 12.94 9.13 7.22
CA ALA A 43 13.08 10.34 8.04
C ALA A 43 12.10 11.41 7.59
N GLU A 44 11.94 11.60 6.27
CA GLU A 44 11.03 12.57 5.68
C GLU A 44 9.61 12.00 5.54
N PRO A 45 8.58 12.82 5.72
CA PRO A 45 7.21 12.41 5.54
C PRO A 45 6.83 12.27 4.05
N PHE A 46 5.97 11.32 3.74
CA PHE A 46 5.26 11.26 2.47
C PHE A 46 4.14 12.31 2.48
N ILE A 47 4.08 13.16 1.48
CA ILE A 47 3.10 14.24 1.40
C ILE A 47 1.87 13.77 0.64
N LEU A 48 0.76 13.62 1.35
CA LEU A 48 -0.54 13.23 0.79
C LEU A 48 -1.24 14.49 0.27
N LYS A 49 -1.43 14.57 -1.03
CA LYS A 49 -2.14 15.68 -1.69
C LYS A 49 -3.61 15.68 -1.31
N GLU A 50 -4.26 16.83 -1.47
CA GLU A 50 -5.70 16.92 -1.31
C GLU A 50 -6.41 15.96 -2.26
N ASN A 51 -7.43 15.25 -1.76
CA ASN A 51 -8.15 14.25 -2.53
C ASN A 51 -7.30 13.07 -3.05
N GLU A 52 -6.08 12.88 -2.61
CA GLU A 52 -5.29 11.70 -2.94
C GLU A 52 -5.75 10.48 -2.12
N ARG A 53 -5.68 9.30 -2.73
CA ARG A 53 -5.96 8.01 -2.07
C ARG A 53 -4.67 7.49 -1.45
N LEU A 54 -4.79 6.68 -0.41
CA LEU A 54 -3.68 5.96 0.19
C LEU A 54 -3.88 4.45 0.00
N GLY A 55 -3.08 3.85 -0.85
CA GLY A 55 -3.15 2.43 -1.18
C GLY A 55 -2.02 1.61 -0.58
N PHE A 56 -2.33 0.42 -0.04
CA PHE A 56 -1.35 -0.59 0.37
C PHE A 56 -1.55 -1.85 -0.48
N VAL A 57 -0.52 -2.23 -1.27
CA VAL A 57 -0.60 -3.35 -2.20
C VAL A 57 0.57 -4.31 -1.94
N PHE A 58 0.30 -5.53 -1.44
CA PHE A 58 1.35 -6.46 -1.02
C PHE A 58 0.93 -7.94 -1.13
N PRO A 59 1.91 -8.86 -1.21
CA PRO A 59 1.62 -10.29 -1.16
C PRO A 59 1.35 -10.73 0.27
N VAL A 60 0.54 -11.76 0.43
CA VAL A 60 0.32 -12.39 1.74
C VAL A 60 1.44 -13.41 2.02
N HIS A 61 2.07 -13.32 3.19
CA HIS A 61 3.06 -14.27 3.67
C HIS A 61 2.52 -15.02 4.88
N GLY A 62 2.29 -16.34 4.75
CA GLY A 62 1.79 -17.15 5.86
C GLY A 62 0.48 -16.61 6.44
N TRP A 63 -0.47 -16.21 5.61
CA TRP A 63 -1.77 -15.63 5.99
C TRP A 63 -1.66 -14.35 6.84
N ARG A 64 -0.56 -13.60 6.69
CA ARG A 64 -0.27 -12.36 7.41
C ARG A 64 0.29 -11.28 6.48
N VAL A 65 0.28 -10.04 6.94
CA VAL A 65 1.03 -8.95 6.32
C VAL A 65 2.54 -9.27 6.41
N PRO A 66 3.32 -9.19 5.32
CA PRO A 66 4.76 -9.43 5.36
C PRO A 66 5.47 -8.56 6.41
N LYS A 67 6.50 -9.12 7.09
CA LYS A 67 7.30 -8.39 8.09
C LYS A 67 7.76 -7.02 7.58
N LEU A 68 8.35 -6.99 6.38
CA LEU A 68 8.82 -5.75 5.74
C LEU A 68 7.71 -4.70 5.61
N VAL A 69 6.49 -5.09 5.23
CA VAL A 69 5.35 -4.17 5.07
C VAL A 69 4.88 -3.64 6.43
N ARG A 70 4.81 -4.51 7.46
CA ARG A 70 4.46 -4.08 8.82
C ARG A 70 5.46 -3.08 9.37
N GLU A 71 6.75 -3.34 9.20
CA GLU A 71 7.82 -2.46 9.67
C GLU A 71 7.82 -1.13 8.91
N PHE A 72 7.60 -1.15 7.59
CA PHE A 72 7.45 0.06 6.80
C PHE A 72 6.28 0.91 7.29
N ILE A 73 5.07 0.33 7.39
CA ILE A 73 3.89 1.05 7.87
C ILE A 73 4.09 1.57 9.29
N GLY A 74 4.73 0.80 10.17
CA GLY A 74 5.01 1.23 11.54
C GLY A 74 5.97 2.41 11.65
N LYS A 75 6.87 2.59 10.68
CA LYS A 75 7.91 3.64 10.68
C LYS A 75 7.60 4.82 9.77
N MET A 76 6.74 4.64 8.74
CA MET A 76 6.44 5.68 7.76
C MET A 76 5.79 6.89 8.43
N LYS A 77 6.11 8.07 7.91
CA LYS A 77 5.46 9.33 8.26
C LYS A 77 4.63 9.80 7.07
N VAL A 78 3.41 10.25 7.31
CA VAL A 78 2.53 10.82 6.28
C VAL A 78 2.01 12.15 6.79
N GLN A 79 2.04 13.17 5.95
CA GLN A 79 1.48 14.48 6.23
C GLN A 79 0.57 14.91 5.07
N ARG A 80 -0.41 15.74 5.34
CA ARG A 80 -1.16 16.41 4.26
C ARG A 80 -0.30 17.49 3.65
N ALA A 81 -0.44 17.72 2.35
CA ALA A 81 0.03 18.94 1.72
C ALA A 81 -0.59 20.14 2.43
N GLU A 82 0.19 21.15 2.74
CA GLU A 82 -0.32 22.42 3.21
C GLU A 82 -1.22 23.01 2.13
N SER A 83 -2.43 23.44 2.49
CA SER A 83 -3.30 24.14 1.54
C SER A 83 -2.72 25.53 1.31
N ASP A 84 -2.53 25.94 0.04
CA ASP A 84 -2.07 27.26 -0.38
C ASP A 84 -3.01 28.42 0.06
N ALA A 85 -3.99 28.13 0.94
CA ALA A 85 -4.93 29.11 1.48
C ALA A 85 -4.31 30.11 2.48
N ALA A 86 -3.06 29.89 2.92
CA ALA A 86 -2.42 30.78 3.90
C ALA A 86 -1.71 32.00 3.26
N GLU A 87 -1.40 31.99 1.96
CA GLU A 87 -0.71 33.14 1.33
C GLU A 87 -1.65 34.24 0.84
N ASN A 88 -2.97 34.00 0.71
CA ASN A 88 -3.92 34.99 0.26
C ASN A 88 -4.56 35.85 1.38
N SER A 89 -4.29 35.58 2.66
CA SER A 89 -4.84 36.41 3.76
C SER A 89 -3.96 37.59 4.15
N ALA A 90 -2.71 37.67 3.64
CA ALA A 90 -1.80 38.78 3.98
C ALA A 90 -1.84 39.94 2.98
N SER A 91 -2.47 39.82 1.81
CA SER A 91 -2.53 40.88 0.80
C SER A 91 -3.88 41.61 0.68
N ALA A 92 -4.91 41.21 1.42
CA ALA A 92 -6.24 41.81 1.35
C ALA A 92 -6.50 42.88 2.44
N GLY A 93 -5.48 43.21 3.24
CA GLY A 93 -5.61 44.11 4.42
C GLY A 93 -5.32 45.60 4.20
N SER A 94 -5.07 46.08 2.98
CA SER A 94 -4.65 47.49 2.81
C SER A 94 -5.39 48.31 1.75
N LYS A 95 -6.63 47.98 1.37
CA LYS A 95 -7.36 48.75 0.36
C LYS A 95 -8.84 49.03 0.62
N ALA A 96 -9.25 49.15 1.89
CA ALA A 96 -10.62 49.45 2.26
C ALA A 96 -10.66 50.56 3.33
N LEU A 97 -10.05 51.74 3.04
CA LEU A 97 -10.17 52.93 3.86
C LEU A 97 -10.06 54.20 2.99
N SER A 98 -10.97 54.32 2.01
CA SER A 98 -11.28 55.62 1.38
C SER A 98 -12.50 55.45 0.49
N ASP A 99 -13.71 55.45 1.00
CA ASP A 99 -14.92 55.90 0.30
C ASP A 99 -16.16 55.67 1.21
N ALA A 100 -16.20 56.46 2.26
CA ALA A 100 -17.40 56.61 3.07
C ALA A 100 -17.66 58.10 3.33
N ALA A 101 -18.15 58.80 2.30
CA ALA A 101 -18.84 60.07 2.47
C ALA A 101 -19.73 60.29 1.25
N GLU A 102 -21.00 60.54 1.54
CA GLU A 102 -22.09 60.97 0.68
C GLU A 102 -23.09 59.86 0.25
N SER A 103 -24.15 59.70 1.04
CA SER A 103 -25.48 60.23 0.70
C SER A 103 -26.50 59.82 1.74
N LYS A 104 -26.94 60.84 2.47
CA LYS A 104 -28.09 60.80 3.36
C LYS A 104 -29.24 61.49 2.62
N ALA A 105 -30.27 60.76 2.25
CA ALA A 105 -31.66 61.22 2.15
C ALA A 105 -32.57 60.24 1.43
N LEU A 106 -33.83 60.16 1.88
CA LEU A 106 -35.05 59.53 1.35
C LEU A 106 -35.20 58.06 1.79
N SER A 107 -35.97 57.76 2.73
CA SER A 107 -37.21 58.05 3.44
C SER A 107 -38.13 56.80 3.44
N ASP A 108 -38.48 56.40 4.64
CA ASP A 108 -39.75 55.82 5.10
C ASP A 108 -40.76 55.34 4.06
N ALA A 109 -40.79 54.07 3.76
CA ALA A 109 -41.98 53.28 3.40
C ALA A 109 -41.66 51.86 2.96
N ALA A 110 -41.08 51.01 3.80
CA ALA A 110 -40.96 49.56 3.51
C ALA A 110 -40.65 48.69 4.76
N GLU A 111 -41.18 49.03 5.90
CA GLU A 111 -40.74 48.41 7.17
C GLU A 111 -41.50 47.15 7.58
N SER A 112 -42.41 46.62 6.80
CA SER A 112 -43.14 45.38 7.16
C SER A 112 -42.89 44.17 6.27
N LYS A 113 -42.14 44.30 5.18
CA LYS A 113 -41.78 43.17 4.30
C LYS A 113 -40.32 42.70 4.43
N ALA A 114 -39.51 43.50 5.07
CA ALA A 114 -38.08 43.21 5.24
C ALA A 114 -37.75 42.27 6.42
N LEU A 115 -38.68 42.02 7.32
CA LEU A 115 -38.46 41.17 8.49
C LEU A 115 -38.63 39.65 8.24
N SER A 116 -39.45 39.28 7.22
CA SER A 116 -39.58 37.85 6.81
C SER A 116 -38.45 37.40 5.91
N ASP A 117 -37.98 38.27 5.01
CA ASP A 117 -36.93 37.93 4.05
C ASP A 117 -35.54 37.92 4.72
N ALA A 118 -35.35 38.70 5.82
CA ALA A 118 -34.11 38.70 6.60
C ALA A 118 -33.94 37.41 7.46
N ALA A 119 -35.04 36.82 7.94
CA ALA A 119 -34.99 35.59 8.72
C ALA A 119 -34.69 34.36 7.82
N GLU A 120 -35.20 34.35 6.60
CA GLU A 120 -34.97 33.27 5.63
C GLU A 120 -33.54 33.34 5.02
N SER A 121 -33.03 34.53 4.76
CA SER A 121 -31.64 34.73 4.29
C SER A 121 -30.61 34.44 5.36
N LYS A 122 -30.90 34.67 6.65
CA LYS A 122 -30.02 34.33 7.74
C LYS A 122 -29.97 32.83 8.01
N ALA A 123 -31.11 32.11 7.88
CA ALA A 123 -31.17 30.67 8.00
C ALA A 123 -30.42 29.95 6.82
N LEU A 124 -30.47 30.55 5.62
CA LEU A 124 -29.71 30.05 4.47
C LEU A 124 -28.21 30.38 4.57
N SER A 125 -27.81 31.53 5.15
CA SER A 125 -26.40 31.83 5.40
C SER A 125 -25.81 30.96 6.51
N ASP A 126 -26.54 30.73 7.60
CA ASP A 126 -26.11 29.87 8.72
C ASP A 126 -26.03 28.39 8.30
N ALA A 127 -26.92 27.95 7.42
CA ALA A 127 -26.86 26.62 6.82
C ALA A 127 -25.71 26.48 5.79
N ALA A 128 -25.40 27.53 5.03
CA ALA A 128 -24.26 27.58 4.12
C ALA A 128 -22.94 27.68 4.88
N GLU A 129 -22.89 28.45 5.97
CA GLU A 129 -21.70 28.57 6.84
C GLU A 129 -21.44 27.28 7.63
N SER A 130 -22.48 26.62 8.16
CA SER A 130 -22.33 25.32 8.79
C SER A 130 -21.91 24.22 7.80
N LYS A 131 -22.35 24.30 6.53
CA LYS A 131 -21.94 23.40 5.45
C LYS A 131 -20.53 23.71 4.94
N ALA A 132 -20.11 24.98 4.97
CA ALA A 132 -18.75 25.42 4.67
C ALA A 132 -17.77 25.07 5.80
N LEU A 133 -18.16 25.20 7.08
CA LEU A 133 -17.35 24.75 8.22
C LEU A 133 -17.24 23.21 8.28
N SER A 134 -18.26 22.46 7.88
CA SER A 134 -18.16 21.00 7.75
C SER A 134 -17.35 20.54 6.52
N ALA A 135 -17.21 21.41 5.50
CA ALA A 135 -16.37 21.16 4.32
C ALA A 135 -14.89 21.52 4.56
N SER A 136 -14.56 22.35 5.58
CA SER A 136 -13.19 22.73 5.93
C SER A 136 -12.50 21.74 6.90
N ALA A 137 -13.23 20.85 7.54
CA ALA A 137 -12.65 19.66 8.16
C ALA A 137 -12.25 18.72 7.03
N GLY A 138 -11.01 18.83 6.54
CA GLY A 138 -10.49 18.10 5.39
C GLY A 138 -10.93 16.65 5.40
N SER A 139 -11.64 16.22 4.35
CA SER A 139 -12.20 14.87 4.26
C SER A 139 -11.13 13.84 4.55
N ARG A 140 -11.45 12.85 5.40
CA ARG A 140 -10.50 11.77 5.73
C ARG A 140 -10.02 11.12 4.44
N PRO A 141 -8.71 10.84 4.31
CA PRO A 141 -8.19 10.18 3.12
C PRO A 141 -8.89 8.83 2.87
N PHE A 142 -9.20 8.53 1.62
CA PHE A 142 -9.67 7.20 1.26
C PHE A 142 -8.50 6.23 1.28
N VAL A 143 -8.53 5.27 2.20
CA VAL A 143 -7.47 4.28 2.41
C VAL A 143 -7.95 2.90 1.97
N TYR A 144 -7.16 2.19 1.17
CA TYR A 144 -7.53 0.87 0.68
C TYR A 144 -6.36 -0.12 0.70
N CYS A 145 -6.69 -1.41 0.64
CA CYS A 145 -5.71 -2.48 0.53
C CYS A 145 -6.07 -3.46 -0.57
N VAL A 146 -5.07 -3.87 -1.36
CA VAL A 146 -5.17 -4.99 -2.30
C VAL A 146 -4.10 -6.02 -1.97
N CYS A 147 -4.51 -7.20 -1.50
CA CYS A 147 -3.59 -8.30 -1.22
C CYS A 147 -3.51 -9.27 -2.39
N THR A 148 -2.31 -9.80 -2.68
CA THR A 148 -2.14 -10.93 -3.61
C THR A 148 -1.77 -12.19 -2.83
N ALA A 149 -2.39 -13.32 -3.16
CA ALA A 149 -2.13 -14.61 -2.51
C ALA A 149 -2.23 -15.77 -3.51
N GLY A 150 -1.61 -16.89 -3.20
CA GLY A 150 -1.72 -18.12 -4.02
C GLY A 150 -3.08 -18.80 -3.88
N ASP A 151 -3.70 -18.71 -2.69
CA ASP A 151 -4.98 -19.35 -2.35
C ASP A 151 -5.89 -18.47 -1.50
N SER A 152 -5.46 -18.08 -0.32
CA SER A 152 -6.28 -17.36 0.67
C SER A 152 -5.44 -16.39 1.50
N ILE A 153 -6.11 -15.42 2.15
CA ILE A 153 -5.43 -14.36 2.89
C ILE A 153 -5.56 -14.47 4.41
N GLY A 154 -6.40 -15.38 4.94
CA GLY A 154 -6.67 -15.45 6.38
C GLY A 154 -7.23 -14.13 6.95
N LEU A 155 -6.66 -13.70 8.07
CA LEU A 155 -6.97 -12.44 8.76
C LEU A 155 -5.92 -11.34 8.44
N THR A 156 -5.40 -11.31 7.20
CA THR A 156 -4.36 -10.33 6.80
C THR A 156 -4.85 -8.89 6.93
N ILE A 157 -6.12 -8.60 6.64
CA ILE A 157 -6.66 -7.23 6.72
C ILE A 157 -6.79 -6.77 8.17
N GLU A 158 -7.23 -7.67 9.06
CA GLU A 158 -7.28 -7.40 10.50
C GLU A 158 -5.87 -7.09 11.05
N ASN A 159 -4.87 -7.87 10.63
CA ASN A 159 -3.47 -7.63 11.00
C ASN A 159 -2.92 -6.30 10.39
N LEU A 160 -3.34 -5.93 9.17
CA LEU A 160 -3.00 -4.64 8.57
C LEU A 160 -3.58 -3.48 9.37
N ASN A 161 -4.87 -3.55 9.73
CA ASN A 161 -5.56 -2.51 10.49
C ASN A 161 -4.93 -2.33 11.89
N GLU A 162 -4.50 -3.42 12.52
CA GLU A 162 -3.75 -3.36 13.77
C GLU A 162 -2.46 -2.52 13.61
N VAL A 163 -1.68 -2.76 12.56
CA VAL A 163 -0.44 -2.00 12.28
C VAL A 163 -0.74 -0.53 11.95
N ILE A 164 -1.75 -0.26 11.11
CA ILE A 164 -2.18 1.11 10.76
C ILE A 164 -2.61 1.87 12.02
N SER A 165 -3.41 1.24 12.87
CA SER A 165 -3.93 1.88 14.10
C SER A 165 -2.85 2.22 15.13
N GLN A 166 -1.66 1.61 15.03
CA GLN A 166 -0.52 1.87 15.91
C GLN A 166 0.41 2.97 15.37
N ASN A 167 0.28 3.40 14.10
CA ASN A 167 1.14 4.43 13.53
C ASN A 167 0.64 5.84 13.91
N PRO A 168 1.44 6.64 14.68
CA PRO A 168 1.01 7.96 15.15
C PRO A 168 0.72 8.96 14.01
N SER A 169 1.48 8.87 12.92
CA SER A 169 1.32 9.76 11.76
C SER A 169 0.00 9.50 11.03
N LEU A 170 -0.38 8.24 10.86
CA LEU A 170 -1.68 7.86 10.27
C LEU A 170 -2.84 8.22 11.20
N GLN A 171 -2.68 8.01 12.51
CA GLN A 171 -3.67 8.41 13.51
C GLN A 171 -3.93 9.92 13.49
N ALA A 172 -2.88 10.74 13.36
CA ALA A 172 -3.00 12.20 13.26
C ALA A 172 -3.84 12.64 12.04
N LEU A 173 -3.90 11.81 10.98
CA LEU A 173 -4.75 12.01 9.80
C LEU A 173 -6.15 11.39 9.94
N GLY A 174 -6.48 10.82 11.11
CA GLY A 174 -7.74 10.10 11.35
C GLY A 174 -7.81 8.74 10.64
N ILE A 175 -6.66 8.16 10.25
CA ILE A 175 -6.55 6.87 9.58
C ILE A 175 -6.24 5.81 10.63
N THR A 176 -7.20 4.93 10.91
CA THR A 176 -7.05 3.81 11.86
C THR A 176 -7.25 2.45 11.21
N GLU A 177 -7.80 2.43 9.99
CA GLU A 177 -8.10 1.21 9.24
C GLU A 177 -8.23 1.51 7.73
N VAL A 178 -8.18 0.49 6.90
CA VAL A 178 -8.54 0.61 5.49
C VAL A 178 -10.06 0.68 5.31
N LYS A 179 -10.52 1.56 4.41
CA LYS A 179 -11.94 1.74 4.09
C LYS A 179 -12.47 0.68 3.15
N SER A 180 -11.61 0.14 2.28
CA SER A 180 -11.95 -0.94 1.37
C SER A 180 -10.79 -1.91 1.21
N SER A 181 -11.11 -3.20 1.08
CA SER A 181 -10.12 -4.27 1.07
C SER A 181 -10.43 -5.35 0.04
N TYR A 182 -9.40 -5.78 -0.67
CA TYR A 182 -9.51 -6.68 -1.79
C TYR A 182 -8.43 -7.77 -1.76
N SER A 183 -8.74 -8.93 -2.30
CA SER A 183 -7.76 -9.98 -2.53
C SER A 183 -7.80 -10.51 -3.96
N LEU A 184 -6.61 -10.69 -4.55
CA LEU A 184 -6.40 -11.30 -5.86
C LEU A 184 -5.70 -12.64 -5.68
N ILE A 185 -6.29 -13.70 -6.21
CA ILE A 185 -5.68 -15.03 -6.19
C ILE A 185 -4.79 -15.17 -7.42
N MET A 186 -3.50 -15.05 -7.20
CA MET A 186 -2.44 -15.03 -8.20
C MET A 186 -1.71 -16.37 -8.27
N PRO A 187 -0.92 -16.62 -9.32
CA PRO A 187 -0.11 -17.83 -9.39
C PRO A 187 0.76 -18.04 -8.16
N GLU A 188 0.82 -19.30 -7.71
CA GLU A 188 1.63 -19.71 -6.56
C GLU A 188 3.12 -19.57 -6.88
N SER A 189 3.85 -19.04 -5.90
CA SER A 189 5.30 -18.84 -6.00
C SER A 189 6.06 -19.27 -4.73
N TYR A 190 5.38 -19.76 -3.70
CA TYR A 190 6.07 -20.25 -2.52
C TYR A 190 6.53 -21.70 -2.70
N VAL A 191 7.85 -21.93 -2.63
CA VAL A 191 8.48 -23.24 -2.87
C VAL A 191 9.21 -23.79 -1.64
N GLY A 192 9.07 -23.14 -0.49
CA GLY A 192 9.83 -23.47 0.73
C GLY A 192 9.38 -24.73 1.47
N LEU A 193 8.20 -25.25 1.21
CA LEU A 193 7.69 -26.49 1.82
C LEU A 193 7.75 -27.65 0.83
N PRO A 194 7.95 -28.90 1.29
CA PRO A 194 8.11 -30.07 0.40
C PRO A 194 6.96 -30.27 -0.58
N PHE A 195 5.72 -30.00 -0.15
CA PHE A 195 4.48 -30.22 -0.91
C PHE A 195 4.01 -28.99 -1.70
N MET A 196 4.72 -27.85 -1.63
CA MET A 196 4.38 -26.64 -2.38
C MET A 196 5.33 -26.45 -3.54
N ASP A 197 4.79 -26.12 -4.70
CA ASP A 197 5.52 -25.76 -5.91
C ASP A 197 4.78 -24.66 -6.65
N VAL A 198 5.40 -24.12 -7.69
CA VAL A 198 4.74 -23.17 -8.59
C VAL A 198 3.55 -23.84 -9.30
N ASP A 199 2.54 -23.05 -9.62
CA ASP A 199 1.36 -23.57 -10.33
C ASP A 199 1.77 -24.11 -11.72
N PRO A 200 1.15 -25.20 -12.19
CA PRO A 200 1.23 -25.64 -13.58
C PRO A 200 0.79 -24.53 -14.54
N LYS A 201 1.29 -24.57 -15.78
CA LYS A 201 1.10 -23.47 -16.75
C LYS A 201 -0.37 -23.13 -17.02
N GLU A 202 -1.23 -24.12 -17.13
CA GLU A 202 -2.67 -23.94 -17.34
C GLU A 202 -3.31 -23.21 -16.17
N LYS A 203 -2.95 -23.59 -14.94
CA LYS A 203 -3.46 -22.95 -13.71
C LYS A 203 -2.90 -21.53 -13.55
N GLU A 204 -1.63 -21.31 -13.91
CA GLU A 204 -1.03 -19.96 -13.96
C GLU A 204 -1.83 -19.04 -14.88
N ILE A 205 -2.08 -19.47 -16.13
CA ILE A 205 -2.83 -18.71 -17.14
C ILE A 205 -4.24 -18.43 -16.63
N TRP A 206 -4.93 -19.43 -16.08
CA TRP A 206 -6.27 -19.28 -15.53
C TRP A 206 -6.31 -18.26 -14.39
N LYS A 207 -5.39 -18.36 -13.40
CA LYS A 207 -5.32 -17.41 -12.29
C LYS A 207 -5.04 -15.98 -12.77
N LYS A 208 -4.10 -15.78 -13.70
CA LYS A 208 -3.80 -14.47 -14.30
C LYS A 208 -5.04 -13.87 -14.97
N SER A 209 -5.75 -14.64 -15.80
CA SER A 209 -6.98 -14.20 -16.48
C SER A 209 -8.08 -13.80 -15.48
N LYS A 210 -8.34 -14.64 -14.48
CA LYS A 210 -9.34 -14.36 -13.44
C LYS A 210 -8.97 -13.14 -12.59
N SER A 211 -7.70 -12.99 -12.25
CA SER A 211 -7.24 -11.83 -11.48
C SER A 211 -7.31 -10.54 -12.30
N ALA A 212 -7.06 -10.59 -13.61
CA ALA A 212 -7.20 -9.42 -14.48
C ALA A 212 -8.66 -8.93 -14.53
N GLN A 213 -9.63 -9.86 -14.66
CA GLN A 213 -11.06 -9.52 -14.63
C GLN A 213 -11.47 -8.89 -13.29
N LYS A 214 -11.03 -9.48 -12.18
CA LYS A 214 -11.31 -8.94 -10.84
C LYS A 214 -10.65 -7.57 -10.62
N LEU A 215 -9.41 -7.41 -11.06
CA LEU A 215 -8.66 -6.17 -10.89
C LEU A 215 -9.31 -5.01 -11.64
N ALA A 216 -9.92 -5.23 -12.81
CA ALA A 216 -10.65 -4.20 -13.53
C ALA A 216 -11.78 -3.62 -12.65
N VAL A 217 -12.60 -4.49 -12.04
CA VAL A 217 -13.68 -4.07 -11.12
C VAL A 217 -13.10 -3.35 -9.88
N ILE A 218 -11.99 -3.86 -9.33
CA ILE A 218 -11.33 -3.25 -8.17
C ILE A 218 -10.82 -1.84 -8.52
N CYS A 219 -10.26 -1.64 -9.71
CA CYS A 219 -9.80 -0.34 -10.18
C CYS A 219 -10.95 0.68 -10.24
N GLU A 220 -12.12 0.29 -10.76
CA GLU A 220 -13.30 1.14 -10.80
C GLU A 220 -13.79 1.50 -9.39
N GLU A 221 -13.91 0.50 -8.50
CA GLU A 221 -14.36 0.73 -7.12
C GLU A 221 -13.42 1.62 -6.33
N ILE A 222 -12.09 1.49 -6.52
CA ILE A 222 -11.09 2.35 -5.89
C ILE A 222 -11.11 3.75 -6.52
N PHE A 223 -11.25 3.84 -7.85
CA PHE A 223 -11.37 5.13 -8.54
C PHE A 223 -12.56 5.92 -8.01
N ASP A 224 -13.71 5.28 -7.84
CA ASP A 224 -14.95 5.85 -7.29
C ASP A 224 -14.92 6.04 -5.76
N ARG A 225 -13.83 5.65 -5.09
CA ARG A 225 -13.68 5.73 -3.62
C ARG A 225 -14.81 5.01 -2.87
N LYS A 226 -15.25 3.85 -3.35
CA LYS A 226 -16.29 3.07 -2.69
C LYS A 226 -15.82 2.56 -1.33
N GLU A 227 -16.41 3.11 -0.26
CA GLU A 227 -16.14 2.68 1.11
C GLU A 227 -16.94 1.43 1.49
N GLY A 228 -16.45 0.69 2.49
CA GLY A 228 -17.11 -0.50 3.04
C GLY A 228 -17.03 -1.74 2.15
N VAL A 229 -16.25 -1.70 1.06
CA VAL A 229 -16.11 -2.85 0.17
C VAL A 229 -15.10 -3.84 0.76
N SER A 230 -15.53 -5.11 0.89
CA SER A 230 -14.69 -6.22 1.35
C SER A 230 -14.83 -7.42 0.41
N ARG A 231 -13.91 -7.52 -0.58
CA ARG A 231 -13.89 -8.62 -1.56
C ARG A 231 -12.69 -9.56 -1.29
N LEU A 232 -12.81 -10.32 -0.22
CA LEU A 232 -11.72 -11.12 0.33
C LEU A 232 -11.94 -12.62 0.17
N VAL A 233 -10.89 -13.36 -0.17
CA VAL A 233 -10.84 -14.82 -0.11
C VAL A 233 -10.09 -15.20 1.17
N LYS A 234 -10.80 -15.28 2.29
CA LYS A 234 -10.20 -15.56 3.62
C LYS A 234 -9.81 -17.03 3.80
N GLY A 235 -10.40 -17.94 3.03
CA GLY A 235 -10.22 -19.38 3.19
C GLY A 235 -11.01 -19.97 4.37
N PRO A 236 -10.94 -21.31 4.56
CA PRO A 236 -11.56 -21.97 5.71
C PRO A 236 -10.75 -21.69 6.98
N ILE A 237 -11.43 -21.53 8.11
CA ILE A 237 -10.83 -21.33 9.44
C ILE A 237 -9.71 -20.26 9.44
N PRO A 238 -10.00 -19.00 9.05
CA PRO A 238 -8.99 -17.95 8.86
C PRO A 238 -8.16 -17.68 10.12
N TRP A 239 -8.78 -17.76 11.31
CA TRP A 239 -8.11 -17.57 12.59
C TRP A 239 -6.99 -18.61 12.81
N PHE A 240 -7.29 -19.91 12.56
CA PHE A 240 -6.32 -20.97 12.76
C PHE A 240 -5.10 -20.78 11.82
N PHE A 241 -5.37 -20.54 10.52
CA PHE A 241 -4.30 -20.33 9.57
C PHE A 241 -3.46 -19.08 9.91
N THR A 242 -4.06 -17.99 10.31
CA THR A 242 -3.32 -16.77 10.63
C THR A 242 -2.57 -16.85 11.97
N LYS A 243 -3.22 -17.31 13.03
CA LYS A 243 -2.63 -17.25 14.39
C LYS A 243 -1.72 -18.45 14.65
N VAL A 244 -2.12 -19.66 14.29
CA VAL A 244 -1.35 -20.88 14.56
C VAL A 244 -0.35 -21.16 13.43
N VAL A 245 -0.84 -21.41 12.22
CA VAL A 245 0.03 -21.79 11.09
C VAL A 245 0.90 -20.65 10.66
N GLY A 246 0.33 -19.45 10.51
CA GLY A 246 1.07 -18.23 10.14
C GLY A 246 2.07 -17.80 11.22
N GLY A 247 1.73 -17.96 12.51
CA GLY A 247 2.64 -17.74 13.60
C GLY A 247 3.83 -18.70 13.58
N PHE A 248 3.59 -19.99 13.37
CA PHE A 248 4.65 -20.99 13.19
C PHE A 248 5.50 -20.69 11.94
N PHE A 249 4.86 -20.38 10.82
CA PHE A 249 5.54 -19.99 9.59
C PHE A 249 6.51 -18.83 9.82
N GLU A 250 6.05 -17.77 10.45
CA GLU A 250 6.84 -16.56 10.67
C GLU A 250 8.03 -16.79 11.63
N ASN A 251 7.83 -17.56 12.70
CA ASN A 251 8.86 -17.76 13.71
C ASN A 251 9.85 -18.89 13.41
N VAL A 252 9.46 -19.86 12.58
CA VAL A 252 10.26 -21.10 12.37
C VAL A 252 10.70 -21.28 10.93
N LEU A 253 9.82 -20.95 9.96
CA LEU A 253 10.08 -21.24 8.55
C LEU A 253 10.71 -20.07 7.79
N ILE A 254 10.56 -18.83 8.28
CA ILE A 254 11.24 -17.69 7.69
C ILE A 254 12.71 -17.71 8.13
N THR A 255 13.60 -18.06 7.20
CA THR A 255 15.05 -18.16 7.42
C THR A 255 15.81 -18.10 6.12
N ASP A 256 16.98 -17.50 6.15
CA ASP A 256 17.96 -17.52 5.07
C ASP A 256 18.95 -18.69 5.16
N LYS A 257 19.07 -19.33 6.34
CA LYS A 257 20.08 -20.38 6.63
C LYS A 257 20.02 -21.60 5.70
N ARG A 258 18.90 -21.82 5.04
CA ARG A 258 18.70 -22.95 4.12
C ARG A 258 19.01 -22.59 2.67
N PHE A 259 19.15 -21.31 2.35
CA PHE A 259 19.59 -20.88 1.03
C PHE A 259 21.06 -21.21 0.80
N HIS A 260 21.37 -21.68 -0.39
CA HIS A 260 22.73 -21.92 -0.85
C HIS A 260 22.81 -21.79 -2.37
N VAL A 261 24.04 -21.69 -2.89
CA VAL A 261 24.32 -21.60 -4.31
C VAL A 261 24.98 -22.89 -4.80
N GLU A 262 24.48 -23.46 -5.89
CA GLU A 262 25.17 -24.50 -6.65
C GLU A 262 26.23 -23.83 -7.52
N LYS A 263 27.50 -23.93 -7.10
CA LYS A 263 28.63 -23.19 -7.69
C LYS A 263 28.92 -23.57 -9.14
N ASP A 264 28.64 -24.80 -9.51
CA ASP A 264 28.76 -25.33 -10.88
C ASP A 264 27.78 -24.68 -11.87
N LYS A 265 26.62 -24.18 -11.38
CA LYS A 265 25.59 -23.51 -12.17
C LYS A 265 25.68 -22.00 -12.08
N CYS A 266 26.35 -21.45 -11.07
CA CYS A 266 26.34 -20.02 -10.80
C CYS A 266 27.37 -19.28 -11.67
N VAL A 267 26.87 -18.37 -12.51
CA VAL A 267 27.69 -17.50 -13.37
C VAL A 267 28.04 -16.17 -12.71
N LYS A 268 27.75 -15.99 -11.42
CA LYS A 268 28.11 -14.81 -10.60
C LYS A 268 27.57 -13.49 -11.15
N CYS A 269 26.35 -13.51 -11.74
CA CYS A 269 25.76 -12.35 -12.41
C CYS A 269 25.16 -11.28 -11.48
N GLY A 270 25.04 -11.53 -10.18
CA GLY A 270 24.54 -10.56 -9.19
C GLY A 270 23.01 -10.38 -9.14
N ILE A 271 22.24 -11.01 -10.06
CA ILE A 271 20.78 -10.83 -10.10
C ILE A 271 20.13 -11.11 -8.74
N CYS A 272 20.52 -12.19 -8.04
CA CYS A 272 19.95 -12.60 -6.77
C CYS A 272 20.15 -11.54 -5.65
N ALA A 273 21.31 -10.87 -5.62
CA ALA A 273 21.57 -9.78 -4.69
C ALA A 273 20.74 -8.52 -5.05
N ASN A 274 20.70 -8.16 -6.34
CA ASN A 274 19.96 -6.97 -6.81
C ASN A 274 18.44 -7.08 -6.57
N VAL A 275 17.85 -8.27 -6.73
CA VAL A 275 16.41 -8.46 -6.54
C VAL A 275 16.00 -8.72 -5.10
N CYS A 276 16.95 -8.87 -4.16
CA CYS A 276 16.63 -9.10 -2.77
C CYS A 276 15.96 -7.86 -2.16
N PRO A 277 14.70 -7.93 -1.69
CA PRO A 277 13.98 -6.74 -1.24
C PRO A 277 14.50 -6.17 0.08
N VAL A 278 15.30 -6.93 0.82
CA VAL A 278 15.86 -6.52 2.12
C VAL A 278 17.40 -6.43 2.12
N GLY A 279 18.04 -6.64 0.95
CA GLY A 279 19.50 -6.57 0.86
C GLY A 279 20.24 -7.68 1.63
N ASP A 280 19.60 -8.83 1.90
CA ASP A 280 20.18 -9.95 2.68
C ASP A 280 21.18 -10.80 1.90
N ILE A 281 21.55 -10.40 0.68
CA ILE A 281 22.48 -11.15 -0.18
C ILE A 281 23.59 -10.24 -0.62
N LYS A 282 24.82 -10.58 -0.23
CA LYS A 282 26.07 -9.96 -0.65
C LYS A 282 26.66 -10.74 -1.83
N GLY A 283 27.47 -10.07 -2.66
CA GLY A 283 28.18 -10.67 -3.79
C GLY A 283 27.41 -10.61 -5.12
N GLY A 284 27.84 -11.37 -6.08
CA GLY A 284 27.49 -11.22 -7.49
C GLY A 284 28.52 -10.37 -8.22
N HIS A 285 28.30 -10.08 -9.52
CA HIS A 285 29.25 -9.33 -10.34
C HIS A 285 30.69 -9.88 -10.30
N GLY A 286 30.83 -11.19 -10.46
CA GLY A 286 32.10 -11.91 -10.38
C GLY A 286 32.31 -12.73 -9.11
N GLU A 287 31.49 -12.57 -8.08
CA GLU A 287 31.52 -13.29 -6.82
C GLU A 287 30.29 -14.18 -6.63
N TYR A 288 30.43 -15.24 -5.82
CA TYR A 288 29.28 -16.05 -5.44
C TYR A 288 28.39 -15.29 -4.46
N PRO A 289 27.05 -15.45 -4.54
CA PRO A 289 26.17 -14.86 -3.54
C PRO A 289 26.32 -15.51 -2.17
N GLU A 290 26.31 -14.67 -1.13
CA GLU A 290 26.34 -15.07 0.28
C GLU A 290 25.18 -14.42 1.01
N TRP A 291 24.43 -15.19 1.83
CA TRP A 291 23.37 -14.64 2.69
C TRP A 291 23.97 -14.11 3.98
N LEU A 292 23.51 -12.92 4.40
CA LEU A 292 24.14 -12.18 5.52
C LEU A 292 23.68 -12.67 6.91
N HIS A 293 22.58 -13.42 6.96
CA HIS A 293 22.05 -14.01 8.20
C HIS A 293 21.66 -12.99 9.29
N HIS A 294 21.25 -11.78 8.91
CA HIS A 294 20.84 -10.72 9.82
C HIS A 294 19.39 -10.86 10.32
N LYS A 295 18.68 -11.95 9.97
CA LYS A 295 17.26 -12.22 10.25
C LYS A 295 16.29 -11.30 9.51
N ASP A 296 16.73 -10.67 8.43
CA ASP A 296 15.92 -9.78 7.61
C ASP A 296 15.28 -10.50 6.42
N CYS A 297 15.80 -11.66 6.05
CA CYS A 297 15.25 -12.48 4.98
C CYS A 297 13.76 -12.78 5.19
N LEU A 298 12.97 -12.54 4.16
CA LEU A 298 11.52 -12.80 4.16
C LEU A 298 11.17 -14.23 3.70
N THR A 299 12.15 -15.02 3.29
CA THR A 299 11.95 -16.31 2.59
C THR A 299 10.94 -16.16 1.43
N CYS A 300 11.01 -15.04 0.73
CA CYS A 300 10.10 -14.70 -0.38
C CYS A 300 10.47 -15.37 -1.70
N PHE A 301 11.60 -16.07 -1.74
CA PHE A 301 12.13 -16.76 -2.91
C PHE A 301 12.39 -15.88 -4.15
N THR A 302 12.40 -14.57 -4.02
CA THR A 302 12.70 -13.66 -5.15
C THR A 302 14.05 -14.01 -5.79
N CYS A 303 15.09 -14.22 -4.99
CA CYS A 303 16.42 -14.63 -5.45
C CYS A 303 16.40 -15.97 -6.21
N TYR A 304 15.63 -16.95 -5.73
CA TYR A 304 15.44 -18.24 -6.37
C TYR A 304 14.74 -18.12 -7.72
N HIS A 305 13.62 -17.40 -7.77
CA HIS A 305 12.79 -17.28 -8.96
C HIS A 305 13.43 -16.48 -10.09
N HIS A 306 14.31 -15.52 -9.76
CA HIS A 306 15.00 -14.69 -10.75
C HIS A 306 16.36 -15.25 -11.19
N CYS A 307 16.83 -16.37 -10.61
CA CYS A 307 18.09 -16.97 -11.02
C CYS A 307 17.94 -17.70 -12.38
N PRO A 308 18.49 -17.18 -13.50
CA PRO A 308 18.27 -17.77 -14.83
C PRO A 308 18.96 -19.14 -14.98
N HIS A 309 19.93 -19.44 -14.12
CA HIS A 309 20.69 -20.70 -14.13
C HIS A 309 20.21 -21.69 -13.08
N HIS A 310 19.10 -21.43 -12.36
CA HIS A 310 18.60 -22.27 -11.28
C HIS A 310 19.67 -22.63 -10.23
N ALA A 311 20.66 -21.76 -10.04
CA ALA A 311 21.79 -21.98 -9.14
C ALA A 311 21.44 -21.76 -7.67
N ILE A 312 20.38 -20.99 -7.35
CA ILE A 312 19.94 -20.77 -5.97
C ILE A 312 19.03 -21.90 -5.53
N LYS A 313 19.32 -22.48 -4.36
CA LYS A 313 18.54 -23.55 -3.75
C LYS A 313 18.19 -23.25 -2.30
N PHE A 314 17.14 -23.90 -1.79
CA PHE A 314 16.71 -23.83 -0.41
C PHE A 314 16.59 -25.22 0.19
N GLY A 315 17.63 -25.66 0.91
CA GLY A 315 17.75 -27.06 1.33
C GLY A 315 17.66 -28.02 0.16
N ASN A 316 17.16 -29.22 0.43
CA ASN A 316 16.98 -30.25 -0.62
C ASN A 316 15.63 -30.15 -1.33
N GLN A 317 14.67 -29.38 -0.78
CA GLN A 317 13.31 -29.36 -1.29
C GLN A 317 13.12 -28.63 -2.62
N THR A 318 14.01 -27.71 -2.99
CA THR A 318 13.88 -26.95 -4.24
C THR A 318 14.66 -27.52 -5.43
N GLN A 319 15.25 -28.69 -5.28
CA GLN A 319 16.10 -29.31 -6.33
C GLN A 319 15.35 -29.55 -7.65
N LYS A 320 14.07 -29.94 -7.58
CA LYS A 320 13.22 -30.28 -8.73
C LYS A 320 12.05 -29.33 -8.93
N LYS A 321 11.96 -28.23 -8.16
CA LYS A 321 10.83 -27.31 -8.23
C LYS A 321 11.00 -26.27 -9.31
N GLY A 322 9.86 -25.79 -9.81
CA GLY A 322 9.78 -24.76 -10.82
C GLY A 322 10.18 -23.38 -10.33
N GLN A 323 10.33 -22.47 -11.26
CA GLN A 323 10.49 -21.03 -11.01
C GLN A 323 9.32 -20.30 -11.64
N TYR A 324 8.91 -19.23 -10.97
CA TYR A 324 7.85 -18.36 -11.45
C TYR A 324 8.16 -16.91 -11.10
N TYR A 325 8.05 -16.03 -12.06
CA TYR A 325 7.88 -14.61 -11.85
C TYR A 325 6.95 -14.03 -12.90
N PHE A 326 6.21 -13.00 -12.53
CA PHE A 326 5.23 -12.39 -13.42
C PHE A 326 5.97 -11.60 -14.51
N LYS A 327 5.71 -11.97 -15.76
CA LYS A 327 6.21 -11.29 -16.97
C LYS A 327 5.10 -10.50 -17.62
#